data_e180b387afe0641fd75c1f367a6ecf9f
#
_entry.id   e180b387afe0641fd75c1f367a6ecf9f
#
_cell.length_a   1.000
_cell.length_b   1.000
_cell.length_c   1.000
_cell.angle_alpha   90.00
_cell.angle_beta   90.00
_cell.angle_gamma   90.00
#
_symmetry.space_group_name_H-M   'P 1'
#
loop_
_entity.id
_entity.type
_entity.pdbx_description
1 polymer ?
#
loop_
_entity_poly.entity_id
_entity_poly.type
_entity_poly.pdbx_seq_one_letter_code
_entity_poly.pdbx_strand_id
1 'polypeptide(L)'
;MITYQTGHVPDLDAVIELYRASTLGERRPIDDRERMAAMLKNANLVITAWDGSLIVGIARALSDFCYFTYLSDLAVRVSHQRKGIGKELIRRTQSAGGPKTTLLLLAAPG
;
A
#
# COMPACT_ATOMS: atom_id res chain seq x y z
N MET A 1 -17.86 -2.23 6.86
CA MET A 1 -17.63 -1.13 5.90
C MET A 1 -16.16 -0.81 5.84
N ILE A 2 -15.63 -0.69 4.65
CA ILE A 2 -14.19 -0.39 4.46
C ILE A 2 -14.01 1.12 4.43
N THR A 3 -13.09 1.62 5.23
CA THR A 3 -12.70 3.02 5.23
C THR A 3 -11.26 3.16 4.73
N TYR A 4 -10.93 4.32 4.19
CA TYR A 4 -9.62 4.58 3.60
C TYR A 4 -9.00 5.82 4.21
N GLN A 5 -7.68 5.79 4.40
CA GLN A 5 -6.92 6.94 4.91
C GLN A 5 -5.75 7.22 4.00
N THR A 6 -5.48 8.51 3.76
CA THR A 6 -4.37 8.97 2.95
C THR A 6 -3.41 9.77 3.82
N GLY A 7 -2.12 9.47 3.71
CA GLY A 7 -1.08 10.22 4.40
C GLY A 7 -0.81 9.80 5.84
N HIS A 8 -1.63 8.93 6.41
CA HIS A 8 -1.39 8.39 7.75
C HIS A 8 -0.49 7.16 7.63
N VAL A 9 0.66 7.18 8.31
CA VAL A 9 1.58 6.05 8.33
C VAL A 9 1.16 5.13 9.48
N PRO A 10 0.73 3.89 9.18
CA PRO A 10 0.30 2.98 10.23
C PRO A 10 1.49 2.42 11.01
N ASP A 11 1.19 1.80 12.15
CA ASP A 11 2.18 1.14 12.98
C ASP A 11 2.94 0.06 12.17
N LEU A 12 4.26 0.01 12.37
CA LEU A 12 5.12 -0.92 11.65
C LEU A 12 4.70 -2.38 11.85
N ASP A 13 4.35 -2.77 13.06
CA ASP A 13 3.93 -4.15 13.33
C ASP A 13 2.64 -4.50 12.60
N ALA A 14 1.71 -3.55 12.52
CA ALA A 14 0.47 -3.75 11.78
C ALA A 14 0.73 -3.92 10.28
N VAL A 15 1.68 -3.17 9.73
CA VAL A 15 2.06 -3.27 8.32
C VAL A 15 2.73 -4.61 8.02
N ILE A 16 3.66 -5.03 8.87
CA ILE A 16 4.34 -6.33 8.71
C ILE A 16 3.32 -7.47 8.76
N GLU A 17 2.39 -7.40 9.72
CA GLU A 17 1.35 -8.40 9.84
C GLU A 17 0.44 -8.43 8.62
N LEU A 18 0.09 -7.26 8.10
CA LEU A 18 -0.71 -7.17 6.88
C LEU A 18 0.01 -7.79 5.69
N TYR A 19 1.30 -7.49 5.50
CA TYR A 19 2.08 -8.08 4.40
C TYR A 19 2.13 -9.60 4.54
N ARG A 20 2.32 -10.09 5.77
CA ARG A 20 2.35 -11.54 6.04
C ARG A 20 1.00 -12.20 5.75
N ALA A 21 -0.11 -11.48 6.00
CA ALA A 21 -1.46 -11.96 5.75
C ALA A 21 -1.93 -11.75 4.30
N SER A 22 -1.04 -11.22 3.45
CA SER A 22 -1.24 -11.06 2.01
C SER A 22 -0.20 -11.86 1.27
N THR A 23 -0.34 -11.98 -0.04
CA THR A 23 0.68 -12.68 -0.84
C THR A 23 1.96 -11.87 -1.00
N LEU A 24 1.92 -10.57 -0.72
CA LEU A 24 3.09 -9.71 -0.88
C LEU A 24 4.20 -10.02 0.12
N GLY A 25 3.87 -10.59 1.28
CA GLY A 25 4.86 -10.94 2.29
C GLY A 25 5.95 -11.87 1.79
N GLU A 26 5.63 -12.70 0.80
CA GLU A 26 6.60 -13.62 0.19
C GLU A 26 7.64 -12.90 -0.67
N ARG A 27 7.40 -11.64 -1.01
CA ARG A 27 8.22 -10.86 -1.95
C ARG A 27 8.77 -9.60 -1.32
N ARG A 28 8.69 -9.47 0.00
CA ARG A 28 9.18 -8.30 0.73
C ARG A 28 9.98 -8.77 1.94
N PRO A 29 10.91 -7.94 2.43
CA PRO A 29 11.80 -8.33 3.54
C PRO A 29 11.12 -8.18 4.88
N ILE A 30 10.01 -8.89 5.11
CA ILE A 30 9.19 -8.73 6.32
C ILE A 30 9.91 -9.17 7.59
N ASP A 31 10.96 -9.99 7.46
CA ASP A 31 11.77 -10.42 8.61
C ASP A 31 12.89 -9.44 8.93
N ASP A 32 13.14 -8.46 8.08
CA ASP A 32 14.09 -7.38 8.29
C ASP A 32 13.34 -6.13 8.74
N ARG A 33 13.17 -6.02 10.05
CA ARG A 33 12.34 -4.97 10.64
C ARG A 33 12.86 -3.56 10.34
N GLU A 34 14.18 -3.38 10.39
CA GLU A 34 14.79 -2.06 10.10
C GLU A 34 14.54 -1.65 8.64
N ARG A 35 14.64 -2.61 7.74
CA ARG A 35 14.41 -2.35 6.32
C ARG A 35 12.95 -2.02 6.05
N MET A 36 12.01 -2.74 6.67
CA MET A 36 10.59 -2.42 6.55
C MET A 36 10.27 -1.04 7.11
N ALA A 37 10.88 -0.67 8.24
CA ALA A 37 10.69 0.67 8.81
C ALA A 37 11.18 1.75 7.85
N ALA A 38 12.35 1.56 7.23
CA ALA A 38 12.90 2.50 6.26
C ALA A 38 12.02 2.62 5.01
N MET A 39 11.47 1.51 4.54
CA MET A 39 10.56 1.50 3.40
C MET A 39 9.32 2.37 3.67
N LEU A 40 8.73 2.25 4.86
CA LEU A 40 7.58 3.06 5.25
C LEU A 40 7.96 4.53 5.43
N LYS A 41 9.07 4.78 6.11
CA LYS A 41 9.52 6.15 6.39
C LYS A 41 9.79 6.94 5.13
N ASN A 42 10.35 6.30 4.12
CA ASN A 42 10.79 6.98 2.89
C ASN A 42 9.72 7.02 1.81
N ALA A 43 8.58 6.38 2.01
CA ALA A 43 7.44 6.53 1.11
C ALA A 43 6.76 7.86 1.39
N ASN A 44 6.49 8.62 0.33
CA ASN A 44 5.83 9.92 0.48
C ASN A 44 4.35 9.90 0.15
N LEU A 45 3.82 8.73 -0.16
CA LEU A 45 2.40 8.56 -0.44
C LEU A 45 1.97 7.16 0.02
N VAL A 46 1.19 7.13 1.09
CA VAL A 46 0.68 5.88 1.66
C VAL A 46 -0.83 6.00 1.82
N ILE A 47 -1.53 5.02 1.27
CA ILE A 47 -2.99 4.90 1.40
C ILE A 47 -3.29 3.59 2.09
N THR A 48 -4.17 3.62 3.09
CA THR A 48 -4.54 2.43 3.85
C THR A 48 -6.04 2.17 3.78
N ALA A 49 -6.40 0.90 3.88
CA ALA A 49 -7.79 0.46 3.92
C ALA A 49 -8.02 -0.28 5.24
N TRP A 50 -9.16 -0.02 5.85
CA TRP A 50 -9.49 -0.50 7.20
C TRP A 50 -10.88 -1.11 7.26
N ASP A 51 -11.00 -2.22 7.96
CA ASP A 51 -12.27 -2.80 8.34
C ASP A 51 -12.38 -2.62 9.87
N GLY A 52 -13.09 -1.57 10.29
CA GLY A 52 -13.04 -1.14 11.68
C GLY A 52 -11.64 -0.74 12.08
N SER A 53 -11.07 -1.41 13.06
CA SER A 53 -9.71 -1.16 13.53
C SER A 53 -8.67 -2.09 12.91
N LEU A 54 -9.10 -3.01 12.03
CA LEU A 54 -8.20 -3.93 11.36
C LEU A 54 -7.74 -3.35 10.03
N ILE A 55 -6.42 -3.24 9.85
CA ILE A 55 -5.88 -2.84 8.55
C ILE A 55 -6.01 -4.01 7.58
N VAL A 56 -6.65 -3.75 6.44
CA VAL A 56 -6.91 -4.79 5.44
C VAL A 56 -6.23 -4.55 4.11
N GLY A 57 -5.69 -3.34 3.90
CA GLY A 57 -4.97 -3.05 2.67
C GLY A 57 -4.04 -1.85 2.81
N ILE A 58 -3.03 -1.80 1.95
CA ILE A 58 -2.08 -0.70 1.88
C ILE A 58 -1.58 -0.52 0.45
N ALA A 59 -1.43 0.74 0.05
CA ALA A 59 -0.70 1.13 -1.14
C ALA A 59 0.46 2.02 -0.67
N ARG A 60 1.69 1.59 -0.93
CA ARG A 60 2.89 2.34 -0.58
C ARG A 60 3.54 2.85 -1.86
N ALA A 61 3.63 4.16 -2.01
CA ALA A 61 4.04 4.78 -3.26
C ALA A 61 5.05 5.89 -3.05
N LEU A 62 5.75 6.21 -4.14
CA LEU A 62 6.66 7.34 -4.25
C LEU A 62 6.20 8.19 -5.42
N SER A 63 6.03 9.48 -5.20
CA SER A 63 5.51 10.39 -6.21
C SER A 63 6.26 11.71 -6.18
N ASP A 64 6.49 12.30 -7.36
CA ASP A 64 6.94 13.69 -7.44
C ASP A 64 5.77 14.67 -7.50
N PHE A 65 4.54 14.15 -7.55
CA PHE A 65 3.29 14.90 -7.58
C PHE A 65 3.13 15.81 -8.79
N CYS A 66 3.89 15.55 -9.85
CA CYS A 66 3.81 16.35 -11.07
C CYS A 66 3.94 15.55 -12.36
N TYR A 67 4.69 14.44 -12.34
CA TYR A 67 4.90 13.66 -13.54
C TYR A 67 4.68 12.16 -13.34
N PHE A 68 5.22 11.57 -12.26
CA PHE A 68 5.08 10.14 -12.04
C PHE A 68 4.69 9.82 -10.61
N THR A 69 4.03 8.68 -10.44
CA THR A 69 3.78 8.04 -9.15
C THR A 69 4.12 6.57 -9.29
N TYR A 70 5.05 6.08 -8.49
CA TYR A 70 5.43 4.68 -8.49
C TYR A 70 4.77 3.97 -7.32
N LEU A 71 3.81 3.10 -7.62
CA LEU A 71 3.16 2.26 -6.63
C LEU A 71 4.02 1.01 -6.45
N SER A 72 4.83 1.02 -5.40
CA SER A 72 5.78 -0.06 -5.13
C SER A 72 5.13 -1.27 -4.51
N ASP A 73 4.25 -1.05 -3.53
CA ASP A 73 3.61 -2.13 -2.78
C ASP A 73 2.10 -1.94 -2.78
N LEU A 74 1.41 -2.99 -3.18
CA LEU A 74 -0.04 -3.07 -3.07
C LEU A 74 -0.37 -4.39 -2.37
N ALA A 75 -0.87 -4.32 -1.15
CA ALA A 75 -1.20 -5.51 -0.37
C ALA A 75 -2.64 -5.43 0.11
N VAL A 76 -3.35 -6.53 -0.02
CA VAL A 76 -4.70 -6.70 0.52
C VAL A 76 -4.73 -8.02 1.28
N ARG A 77 -5.20 -7.97 2.52
CA ARG A 77 -5.33 -9.16 3.38
C ARG A 77 -6.13 -10.23 2.63
N VAL A 78 -5.64 -11.46 2.66
CA VAL A 78 -6.25 -12.57 1.90
C VAL A 78 -7.75 -12.69 2.19
N SER A 79 -8.16 -12.53 3.45
CA SER A 79 -9.57 -12.61 3.85
C SER A 79 -10.46 -11.53 3.21
N HIS A 80 -9.86 -10.48 2.68
CA HIS A 80 -10.58 -9.32 2.13
C HIS A 80 -10.32 -9.12 0.64
N GLN A 81 -9.68 -10.06 -0.03
CA GLN A 81 -9.44 -9.98 -1.47
C GLN A 81 -10.73 -10.21 -2.26
N ARG A 82 -10.72 -9.78 -3.53
CA ARG A 82 -11.85 -9.90 -4.46
C ARG A 82 -13.08 -9.07 -4.06
N LYS A 83 -12.87 -8.01 -3.28
CA LYS A 83 -13.94 -7.09 -2.85
C LYS A 83 -13.73 -5.68 -3.37
N GLY A 84 -12.79 -5.50 -4.31
CA GLY A 84 -12.51 -4.20 -4.91
C GLY A 84 -11.60 -3.29 -4.10
N ILE A 85 -11.02 -3.77 -2.99
CA ILE A 85 -10.15 -2.95 -2.14
C ILE A 85 -8.87 -2.56 -2.89
N GLY A 86 -8.24 -3.52 -3.57
CA GLY A 86 -7.03 -3.24 -4.34
C GLY A 86 -7.27 -2.20 -5.42
N LYS A 87 -8.37 -2.32 -6.15
CA LYS A 87 -8.77 -1.33 -7.16
C LYS A 87 -8.95 0.06 -6.57
N GLU A 88 -9.62 0.14 -5.44
CA GLU A 88 -9.86 1.42 -4.78
C GLU A 88 -8.55 2.04 -4.26
N LEU A 89 -7.63 1.23 -3.74
CA LEU A 89 -6.32 1.70 -3.32
C LEU A 89 -5.55 2.29 -4.51
N ILE A 90 -5.58 1.61 -5.66
CA ILE A 90 -4.94 2.12 -6.88
C ILE A 90 -5.57 3.45 -7.30
N ARG A 91 -6.89 3.52 -7.33
CA ARG A 91 -7.61 4.74 -7.72
C ARG A 91 -7.25 5.90 -6.80
N ARG A 92 -7.20 5.67 -5.50
CA ARG A 92 -6.85 6.71 -4.53
C ARG A 92 -5.39 7.12 -4.63
N THR A 93 -4.50 6.18 -4.93
CA THR A 93 -3.09 6.49 -5.17
C THR A 93 -2.93 7.39 -6.39
N GLN A 94 -3.61 7.06 -7.50
CA GLN A 94 -3.59 7.87 -8.71
C GLN A 94 -4.13 9.28 -8.43
N SER A 95 -5.25 9.36 -7.73
CA SER A 95 -5.87 10.64 -7.39
C SER A 95 -4.98 11.50 -6.50
N ALA A 96 -4.37 10.90 -5.48
CA ALA A 96 -3.50 11.60 -4.54
C ALA A 96 -2.18 12.04 -5.18
N GLY A 97 -1.69 11.29 -6.16
CA GLY A 97 -0.49 11.69 -6.92
C GLY A 97 -0.72 12.90 -7.82
N GLY A 98 -1.99 13.17 -8.15
CA GLY A 98 -2.37 14.30 -8.96
C GLY A 98 -2.77 13.91 -10.37
N PRO A 99 -3.60 14.74 -11.03
CA PRO A 99 -4.20 14.39 -12.34
C PRO A 99 -3.17 14.33 -13.47
N LYS A 100 -2.00 14.92 -13.28
CA LYS A 100 -0.96 14.96 -14.31
C LYS A 100 0.11 13.89 -14.13
N THR A 101 -0.01 13.03 -13.12
CA THR A 101 0.99 11.98 -12.90
C THR A 101 0.60 10.69 -13.63
N THR A 102 1.63 9.99 -14.10
CA THR A 102 1.47 8.64 -14.63
C THR A 102 1.73 7.65 -13.50
N LEU A 103 0.80 6.74 -13.29
CA LEU A 103 0.96 5.70 -12.28
C LEU A 103 1.76 4.54 -12.87
N LEU A 104 2.88 4.24 -12.25
CA LEU A 104 3.72 3.11 -12.59
C LEU A 104 3.59 2.03 -11.54
N LEU A 105 3.52 0.79 -11.98
CA LEU A 105 3.37 -0.33 -11.08
C LEU A 105 3.97 -1.56 -11.76
N LEU A 106 4.79 -2.30 -11.02
CA LEU A 106 5.35 -3.55 -11.50
C LEU A 106 4.48 -4.70 -11.00
N ALA A 107 3.83 -5.37 -11.94
CA ALA A 107 3.02 -6.54 -11.60
C ALA A 107 3.92 -7.71 -11.26
N ALA A 108 3.56 -8.46 -10.21
CA ALA A 108 4.26 -9.69 -9.88
C ALA A 108 4.03 -10.73 -10.97
N PRO A 109 5.06 -11.51 -11.32
CA PRO A 109 4.88 -12.60 -12.29
C PRO A 109 3.91 -13.65 -11.76
N GLY A 110 3.11 -14.15 -12.63
CA GLY A 110 2.19 -15.23 -12.35
C GLY A 110 0.92 -14.92 -11.73
#